data_81c2a0854605a437635ab921c3192a32
#
_entry.id   81c2a0854605a437635ab921c3192a32
#
_cell.length_a   1.000
_cell.length_b   1.000
_cell.length_c   1.000
_cell.angle_alpha   90.00
_cell.angle_beta   90.00
_cell.angle_gamma   90.00
#
_symmetry.space_group_name_H-M   'P 1'
#
loop_
_entity.id
_entity.type
_entity.pdbx_description
1 polymer ?
#
loop_
_entity_poly.entity_id
_entity_poly.type
_entity_poly.pdbx_seq_one_letter_code
_entity_poly.pdbx_strand_id
1 'polypeptide(L)'
;MFANAAERWSEIITGAADGSSLSLTIEAGGIPIDRGGVPGEGNVLGRAAPTGLRNGLPSNGIMEFDTFDLDRLENDGSLVNVIIHEMGHVLGHGTIWRRRGLVIGEGSFDPQFIGINAMEEFGVLLGTNRPTPVPVANQGGPGTEGAHWRETTFGRE
;
A
#
# COMPACT_ATOMS: atom_id res chain seq x y z
N MET A 1 -17.63 -3.03 5.54
CA MET A 1 -16.48 -2.86 4.62
C MET A 1 -15.13 -3.02 5.33
N PHE A 2 -14.82 -2.27 6.40
CA PHE A 2 -13.51 -2.40 7.11
C PHE A 2 -13.22 -3.80 7.63
N ALA A 3 -14.23 -4.51 8.19
CA ALA A 3 -14.05 -5.89 8.63
C ALA A 3 -13.65 -6.82 7.47
N ASN A 4 -14.26 -6.67 6.31
CA ASN A 4 -13.92 -7.47 5.12
C ASN A 4 -12.48 -7.19 4.64
N ALA A 5 -12.05 -5.93 4.69
CA ALA A 5 -10.67 -5.56 4.36
C ALA A 5 -9.66 -6.17 5.35
N ALA A 6 -9.97 -6.12 6.66
CA ALA A 6 -9.13 -6.73 7.68
C ALA A 6 -9.08 -8.25 7.54
N GLU A 7 -10.20 -8.90 7.24
CA GLU A 7 -10.26 -10.33 6.95
C GLU A 7 -9.38 -10.69 5.75
N ARG A 8 -9.49 -9.93 4.65
CA ARG A 8 -8.66 -10.14 3.46
C ARG A 8 -7.16 -10.05 3.76
N TRP A 9 -6.72 -9.07 4.55
CA TRP A 9 -5.33 -8.98 4.95
C TRP A 9 -4.92 -10.11 5.90
N SER A 10 -5.81 -10.59 6.76
CA SER A 10 -5.56 -11.72 7.66
C SER A 10 -5.40 -13.07 6.93
N GLU A 11 -5.97 -13.21 5.74
CA GLU A 11 -5.74 -14.37 4.88
C GLU A 11 -4.33 -14.38 4.28
N ILE A 12 -3.73 -13.20 4.09
CA ILE A 12 -2.43 -13.01 3.45
C ILE A 12 -1.30 -12.97 4.49
N ILE A 13 -1.51 -12.21 5.59
CA ILE A 13 -0.51 -12.01 6.64
C ILE A 13 -0.81 -12.97 7.80
N THR A 14 -0.04 -14.04 7.88
CA THR A 14 -0.21 -15.08 8.90
C THR A 14 0.53 -14.80 10.21
N GLY A 15 1.36 -13.75 10.25
CA GLY A 15 2.11 -13.35 11.45
C GLY A 15 3.36 -12.56 11.11
N ALA A 16 4.09 -12.16 12.14
CA ALA A 16 5.40 -11.55 11.99
C ALA A 16 6.50 -12.61 11.78
N ALA A 17 7.61 -12.22 11.15
CA ALA A 17 8.71 -13.12 10.86
C ALA A 17 9.37 -13.76 12.11
N ASP A 18 9.21 -13.13 13.27
CA ASP A 18 9.67 -13.65 14.57
C ASP A 18 8.64 -14.56 15.27
N GLY A 19 7.52 -14.86 14.59
CA GLY A 19 6.44 -15.67 15.13
C GLY A 19 5.52 -14.95 16.12
N SER A 20 5.73 -13.66 16.37
CA SER A 20 4.84 -12.88 17.22
C SER A 20 3.52 -12.55 16.53
N SER A 21 2.46 -12.39 17.32
CA SER A 21 1.19 -11.88 16.82
C SER A 21 1.26 -10.37 16.61
N LEU A 22 0.73 -9.90 15.49
CA LEU A 22 0.54 -8.48 15.24
C LEU A 22 -0.82 -8.03 15.79
N SER A 23 -0.82 -6.95 16.54
CA SER A 23 -2.03 -6.23 16.92
C SER A 23 -1.90 -4.81 16.40
N LEU A 24 -2.80 -4.42 15.53
CA LEU A 24 -2.81 -3.12 14.88
C LEU A 24 -4.14 -2.42 15.13
N THR A 25 -4.09 -1.21 15.66
CA THR A 25 -5.26 -0.34 15.80
C THR A 25 -5.23 0.71 14.70
N ILE A 26 -6.32 0.82 13.95
CA ILE A 26 -6.44 1.78 12.84
C ILE A 26 -7.60 2.72 13.15
N GLU A 27 -7.32 4.03 13.12
CA GLU A 27 -8.33 5.07 13.11
C GLU A 27 -8.68 5.39 11.66
N ALA A 28 -9.97 5.41 11.32
CA ALA A 28 -10.43 5.69 9.96
C ALA A 28 -11.50 6.78 9.96
N GLY A 29 -11.44 7.70 8.98
CA GLY A 29 -12.39 8.78 8.86
C GLY A 29 -12.44 9.39 7.46
N GLY A 30 -13.53 10.12 7.19
CA GLY A 30 -13.67 10.93 5.98
C GLY A 30 -13.20 12.35 6.23
N ILE A 31 -12.41 12.90 5.33
CA ILE A 31 -11.96 14.30 5.32
C ILE A 31 -11.97 14.85 3.89
N PRO A 32 -12.06 16.17 3.68
CA PRO A 32 -11.82 16.74 2.36
C PRO A 32 -10.32 16.67 2.04
N ILE A 33 -9.92 15.90 1.02
CA ILE A 33 -8.52 15.78 0.61
C ILE A 33 -8.23 16.70 -0.58
N ASP A 34 -8.85 16.46 -1.73
CA ASP A 34 -8.58 17.22 -2.96
C ASP A 34 -9.82 17.86 -3.59
N ARG A 35 -10.93 17.87 -2.88
CA ARG A 35 -12.22 18.44 -3.32
C ARG A 35 -12.82 17.77 -4.56
N GLY A 36 -12.62 16.47 -4.69
CA GLY A 36 -13.16 15.70 -5.82
C GLY A 36 -12.53 16.16 -7.13
N GLY A 37 -11.23 16.04 -7.25
CA GLY A 37 -10.45 16.45 -8.44
C GLY A 37 -11.09 16.01 -9.75
N VAL A 38 -10.62 16.55 -10.86
CA VAL A 38 -11.17 16.22 -12.18
C VAL A 38 -11.01 14.72 -12.43
N PRO A 39 -12.07 13.97 -12.72
CA PRO A 39 -11.97 12.54 -13.01
C PRO A 39 -10.90 12.27 -14.07
N GLY A 40 -9.86 11.51 -13.70
CA GLY A 40 -8.72 11.19 -14.57
C GLY A 40 -7.46 12.02 -14.36
N GLU A 41 -7.46 13.02 -13.47
CA GLU A 41 -6.28 13.85 -13.17
C GLU A 41 -5.66 13.54 -11.78
N GLY A 42 -5.68 12.29 -11.34
CA GLY A 42 -4.97 11.87 -10.14
C GLY A 42 -5.71 12.19 -8.83
N ASN A 43 -6.99 11.89 -8.77
CA ASN A 43 -7.79 11.94 -7.54
C ASN A 43 -7.15 11.14 -6.42
N VAL A 44 -6.95 11.77 -5.28
CA VAL A 44 -6.57 11.10 -4.04
C VAL A 44 -7.84 10.59 -3.36
N LEU A 45 -8.17 9.33 -3.55
CA LEU A 45 -9.36 8.69 -2.97
C LEU A 45 -9.23 8.46 -1.46
N GLY A 46 -7.99 8.27 -1.01
CA GLY A 46 -7.63 8.08 0.38
C GLY A 46 -6.15 8.29 0.61
N ARG A 47 -5.78 8.29 1.87
CA ARG A 47 -4.39 8.26 2.29
C ARG A 47 -4.26 7.53 3.63
N ALA A 48 -3.16 6.83 3.83
CA ALA A 48 -2.95 6.10 5.06
C ALA A 48 -1.48 5.98 5.42
N ALA A 49 -1.22 5.86 6.71
CA ALA A 49 0.13 5.60 7.21
C ALA A 49 0.09 4.97 8.60
N PRO A 50 1.13 4.23 9.00
CA PRO A 50 1.33 3.89 10.39
C PRO A 50 1.65 5.14 11.21
N THR A 51 1.00 5.28 12.37
CA THR A 51 1.25 6.36 13.34
C THR A 51 2.08 5.89 14.52
N GLY A 52 2.23 4.58 14.70
CA GLY A 52 3.06 3.96 15.71
C GLY A 52 3.71 2.68 15.24
N LEU A 53 4.93 2.44 15.72
CA LEU A 53 5.65 1.20 15.43
C LEU A 53 6.04 0.51 16.75
N ARG A 54 5.93 -0.82 16.77
CA ARG A 54 6.46 -1.68 17.83
C ARG A 54 7.40 -2.71 17.19
N ASN A 55 8.63 -2.78 17.67
CA ASN A 55 9.66 -3.65 17.10
C ASN A 55 9.89 -3.45 15.59
N GLY A 56 9.68 -2.21 15.11
CA GLY A 56 9.81 -1.86 13.70
C GLY A 56 8.64 -2.27 12.82
N LEU A 57 7.56 -2.81 13.39
CA LEU A 57 6.31 -3.14 12.69
C LEU A 57 5.19 -2.18 13.10
N PRO A 58 4.23 -1.87 12.24
CA PRO A 58 3.09 -1.03 12.57
C PRO A 58 2.28 -1.56 13.76
N SER A 59 1.94 -0.68 14.70
CA SER A 59 1.07 -0.99 15.83
C SER A 59 -0.15 -0.09 15.89
N ASN A 60 -0.07 1.07 15.28
CA ASN A 60 -1.16 2.04 15.15
C ASN A 60 -1.09 2.67 13.77
N GLY A 61 -2.22 3.09 13.24
CA GLY A 61 -2.28 3.79 11.97
C GLY A 61 -3.54 4.60 11.80
N ILE A 62 -3.53 5.40 10.75
CA ILE A 62 -4.66 6.24 10.32
C ILE A 62 -4.97 5.97 8.85
N MET A 63 -6.26 5.98 8.53
CA MET A 63 -6.77 6.01 7.16
C MET A 63 -7.74 7.16 7.01
N GLU A 64 -7.55 7.98 5.99
CA GLU A 64 -8.40 9.12 5.67
C GLU A 64 -8.88 8.98 4.23
N PHE A 65 -10.20 9.13 4.03
CA PHE A 65 -10.85 9.00 2.73
C PHE A 65 -11.41 10.33 2.28
N ASP A 66 -11.30 10.65 0.99
CA ASP A 66 -11.86 11.90 0.48
C ASP A 66 -13.39 11.87 0.51
N THR A 67 -13.96 12.79 1.28
CA THR A 67 -15.42 12.91 1.43
C THR A 67 -16.14 13.24 0.13
N PHE A 68 -15.48 13.80 -0.86
CA PHE A 68 -16.07 14.09 -2.16
C PHE A 68 -16.26 12.84 -3.02
N ASP A 69 -15.50 11.77 -2.76
CA ASP A 69 -15.56 10.53 -3.51
C ASP A 69 -16.37 9.42 -2.82
N LEU A 70 -16.62 9.51 -1.51
CA LEU A 70 -17.22 8.42 -0.73
C LEU A 70 -18.55 7.92 -1.32
N ASP A 71 -19.48 8.83 -1.64
CA ASP A 71 -20.79 8.47 -2.18
C ASP A 71 -20.67 7.70 -3.51
N ARG A 72 -19.75 8.14 -4.38
CA ARG A 72 -19.49 7.48 -5.66
C ARG A 72 -18.90 6.08 -5.44
N LEU A 73 -17.85 5.99 -4.62
CA LEU A 73 -17.15 4.73 -4.32
C LEU A 73 -18.07 3.70 -3.62
N GLU A 74 -18.99 4.18 -2.78
CA GLU A 74 -19.99 3.31 -2.14
C GLU A 74 -21.03 2.81 -3.15
N ASN A 75 -21.55 3.71 -4.00
CA ASN A 75 -22.56 3.39 -4.98
C ASN A 75 -22.07 2.42 -6.08
N ASP A 76 -20.80 2.53 -6.50
CA ASP A 76 -20.21 1.64 -7.50
C ASP A 76 -19.54 0.38 -6.88
N GLY A 77 -19.53 0.29 -5.54
CA GLY A 77 -18.98 -0.84 -4.81
C GLY A 77 -17.45 -0.88 -4.71
N SER A 78 -16.74 0.16 -5.17
CA SER A 78 -15.28 0.19 -5.18
C SER A 78 -14.65 0.64 -3.85
N LEU A 79 -15.44 1.21 -2.92
CA LEU A 79 -14.92 1.69 -1.63
C LEU A 79 -14.16 0.61 -0.85
N VAL A 80 -14.62 -0.63 -0.90
CA VAL A 80 -13.93 -1.74 -0.21
C VAL A 80 -12.51 -1.96 -0.76
N ASN A 81 -12.28 -1.76 -2.05
CA ASN A 81 -10.95 -1.89 -2.67
C ASN A 81 -10.03 -0.76 -2.20
N VAL A 82 -10.56 0.47 -2.11
CA VAL A 82 -9.80 1.60 -1.55
C VAL A 82 -9.45 1.34 -0.09
N ILE A 83 -10.38 0.82 0.73
CA ILE A 83 -10.10 0.46 2.13
C ILE A 83 -9.02 -0.61 2.22
N ILE A 84 -9.04 -1.64 1.37
CA ILE A 84 -8.01 -2.69 1.33
C ILE A 84 -6.65 -2.07 0.99
N HIS A 85 -6.60 -1.18 0.01
CA HIS A 85 -5.39 -0.48 -0.42
C HIS A 85 -4.79 0.37 0.72
N GLU A 86 -5.60 1.23 1.31
CA GLU A 86 -5.16 2.11 2.42
C GLU A 86 -4.73 1.31 3.65
N MET A 87 -5.43 0.22 3.96
CA MET A 87 -5.02 -0.70 5.03
C MET A 87 -3.65 -1.32 4.77
N GLY A 88 -3.31 -1.62 3.51
CA GLY A 88 -1.98 -2.06 3.11
C GLY A 88 -0.90 -1.05 3.49
N HIS A 89 -1.14 0.25 3.28
CA HIS A 89 -0.22 1.30 3.70
C HIS A 89 -0.06 1.38 5.22
N VAL A 90 -1.14 1.20 5.99
CA VAL A 90 -1.04 1.10 7.46
C VAL A 90 -0.25 -0.13 7.89
N LEU A 91 -0.41 -1.26 7.22
CA LEU A 91 0.35 -2.49 7.46
C LEU A 91 1.83 -2.37 7.09
N GLY A 92 2.20 -1.28 6.40
CA GLY A 92 3.60 -0.98 6.07
C GLY A 92 3.95 -1.11 4.59
N HIS A 93 3.02 -1.55 3.74
CA HIS A 93 3.24 -1.59 2.30
C HIS A 93 3.55 -0.19 1.78
N GLY A 94 4.70 -0.02 1.15
CA GLY A 94 5.19 1.30 0.72
C GLY A 94 5.72 2.19 1.85
N THR A 95 4.99 2.33 2.94
CA THR A 95 5.22 3.34 3.97
C THR A 95 6.43 3.08 4.88
N ILE A 96 6.82 1.81 5.08
CA ILE A 96 8.01 1.47 5.88
C ILE A 96 9.17 0.92 5.04
N TRP A 97 9.03 0.75 3.73
CA TRP A 97 10.03 0.14 2.87
C TRP A 97 11.39 0.84 2.96
N ARG A 98 11.39 2.16 2.78
CA ARG A 98 12.60 3.00 2.89
C ARG A 98 13.25 2.86 4.26
N ARG A 99 12.45 2.98 5.32
CA ARG A 99 12.94 2.86 6.69
C ARG A 99 13.58 1.50 6.99
N ARG A 100 13.12 0.47 6.30
CA ARG A 100 13.62 -0.90 6.43
C ARG A 100 14.76 -1.21 5.45
N GLY A 101 15.19 -0.25 4.64
CA GLY A 101 16.24 -0.46 3.64
C GLY A 101 15.83 -1.44 2.53
N LEU A 102 14.52 -1.52 2.24
CA LEU A 102 13.97 -2.45 1.26
C LEU A 102 13.85 -1.85 -0.15
N VAL A 103 14.17 -0.58 -0.33
CA VAL A 103 14.19 0.08 -1.64
C VAL A 103 15.60 0.57 -1.95
N ILE A 104 16.08 0.26 -3.14
CA ILE A 104 17.34 0.78 -3.70
C ILE A 104 17.03 1.68 -4.90
N GLY A 105 17.98 2.56 -5.25
CA GLY A 105 17.82 3.46 -6.39
C GLY A 105 16.76 4.55 -6.19
N GLU A 106 16.44 4.93 -4.95
CA GLU A 106 15.53 6.04 -4.67
C GLU A 106 15.99 7.33 -5.36
N GLY A 107 15.02 8.08 -5.93
CA GLY A 107 15.29 9.28 -6.70
C GLY A 107 15.91 9.05 -8.07
N SER A 108 16.14 7.79 -8.47
CA SER A 108 16.56 7.43 -9.82
C SER A 108 15.34 7.14 -10.71
N PHE A 109 15.59 6.94 -12.00
CA PHE A 109 14.52 6.53 -12.94
C PHE A 109 14.04 5.09 -12.71
N ASP A 110 14.73 4.30 -11.89
CA ASP A 110 14.44 2.88 -11.73
C ASP A 110 14.62 2.39 -10.28
N PRO A 111 13.82 2.92 -9.32
CA PRO A 111 13.83 2.40 -7.96
C PRO A 111 13.29 0.96 -7.92
N GLN A 112 13.87 0.14 -7.04
CA GLN A 112 13.59 -1.29 -6.95
C GLN A 112 13.38 -1.70 -5.50
N PHE A 113 12.39 -2.56 -5.26
CA PHE A 113 12.19 -3.23 -3.96
C PHE A 113 12.99 -4.53 -3.91
N ILE A 114 13.71 -4.74 -2.82
CA ILE A 114 14.64 -5.85 -2.65
C ILE A 114 14.30 -6.78 -1.48
N GLY A 115 13.07 -6.75 -1.01
CA GLY A 115 12.60 -7.74 -0.03
C GLY A 115 12.54 -9.13 -0.66
N ILE A 116 13.24 -10.11 -0.06
CA ILE A 116 13.51 -11.41 -0.68
C ILE A 116 12.24 -12.15 -1.12
N ASN A 117 11.22 -12.21 -0.29
CA ASN A 117 9.99 -12.91 -0.63
C ASN A 117 9.31 -12.31 -1.88
N ALA A 118 9.22 -10.97 -1.95
CA ALA A 118 8.65 -10.32 -3.12
C ALA A 118 9.51 -10.53 -4.38
N MET A 119 10.83 -10.53 -4.23
CA MET A 119 11.74 -10.82 -5.35
C MET A 119 11.58 -12.25 -5.87
N GLU A 120 11.38 -13.23 -4.99
CA GLU A 120 11.15 -14.62 -5.36
C GLU A 120 9.83 -14.76 -6.12
N GLU A 121 8.74 -14.22 -5.58
CA GLU A 121 7.43 -14.26 -6.22
C GLU A 121 7.43 -13.51 -7.56
N PHE A 122 8.07 -12.36 -7.63
CA PHE A 122 8.20 -11.62 -8.89
C PHE A 122 9.00 -12.40 -9.93
N GLY A 123 10.06 -13.09 -9.52
CA GLY A 123 10.81 -13.98 -10.40
C GLY A 123 9.95 -15.13 -10.94
N VAL A 124 9.06 -15.70 -10.11
CA VAL A 124 8.08 -16.71 -10.56
C VAL A 124 7.11 -16.13 -11.58
N LEU A 125 6.56 -14.93 -11.33
CA LEU A 125 5.67 -14.24 -12.26
C LEU A 125 6.31 -13.95 -13.61
N LEU A 126 7.62 -13.64 -13.62
CA LEU A 126 8.39 -13.43 -14.85
C LEU A 126 8.82 -14.74 -15.54
N GLY A 127 8.55 -15.91 -14.93
CA GLY A 127 9.00 -17.20 -15.44
C GLY A 127 10.52 -17.43 -15.37
N THR A 128 11.24 -16.60 -14.62
CA THR A 128 12.71 -16.70 -14.49
C THR A 128 13.12 -17.69 -13.40
N ASN A 129 12.23 -17.96 -12.44
CA ASN A 129 12.49 -18.75 -11.22
C ASN A 129 13.74 -18.28 -10.45
N ARG A 130 14.06 -17.01 -10.50
CA ARG A 130 15.16 -16.36 -9.79
C ARG A 130 14.65 -15.13 -9.06
N PRO A 131 15.12 -14.87 -7.82
CA PRO A 131 14.77 -13.63 -7.13
C PRO A 131 15.12 -12.42 -8.00
N THR A 132 14.12 -11.62 -8.35
CA THR A 132 14.24 -10.46 -9.23
C THR A 132 13.72 -9.22 -8.50
N PRO A 133 14.50 -8.13 -8.39
CA PRO A 133 14.02 -6.90 -7.77
C PRO A 133 12.72 -6.41 -8.40
N VAL A 134 11.77 -5.96 -7.57
CA VAL A 134 10.46 -5.55 -8.04
C VAL A 134 10.47 -4.05 -8.35
N PRO A 135 10.10 -3.62 -9.55
CA PRO A 135 10.04 -2.20 -9.89
C PRO A 135 9.08 -1.42 -9.00
N VAL A 136 9.56 -0.31 -8.43
CA VAL A 136 8.79 0.61 -7.59
C VAL A 136 8.39 1.83 -8.40
N ALA A 137 7.27 2.45 -8.06
CA ALA A 137 6.78 3.66 -8.72
C ALA A 137 7.83 4.79 -8.64
N ASN A 138 8.12 5.37 -9.80
CA ASN A 138 9.10 6.45 -9.97
C ASN A 138 8.44 7.78 -10.42
N GLN A 139 7.11 7.82 -10.38
CA GLN A 139 6.28 8.97 -10.76
C GLN A 139 5.03 9.00 -9.88
N GLY A 140 4.25 10.08 -9.95
CA GLY A 140 3.00 10.23 -9.21
C GLY A 140 3.12 11.13 -7.96
N GLY A 141 4.30 11.65 -7.68
CA GLY A 141 4.51 12.58 -6.58
C GLY A 141 4.49 11.96 -5.18
N PRO A 142 4.45 12.82 -4.14
CA PRO A 142 4.46 12.37 -2.75
C PRO A 142 3.29 11.43 -2.44
N GLY A 143 3.57 10.32 -1.76
CA GLY A 143 2.59 9.28 -1.43
C GLY A 143 2.54 8.13 -2.43
N THR A 144 2.82 8.37 -3.71
CA THR A 144 2.87 7.33 -4.76
C THR A 144 4.30 6.89 -5.04
N GLU A 145 5.17 7.85 -5.34
CA GLU A 145 6.56 7.59 -5.67
C GLU A 145 7.31 6.94 -4.50
N GLY A 146 7.91 5.79 -4.76
CA GLY A 146 8.64 5.02 -3.75
C GLY A 146 7.77 4.21 -2.80
N ALA A 147 6.44 4.30 -2.89
CA ALA A 147 5.50 3.67 -1.97
C ALA A 147 4.55 2.66 -2.64
N HIS A 148 4.55 2.58 -3.96
CA HIS A 148 3.72 1.66 -4.75
C HIS A 148 4.58 0.83 -5.69
N TRP A 149 4.03 -0.29 -6.18
CA TRP A 149 4.60 -0.97 -7.34
C TRP A 149 4.46 -0.08 -8.58
N ARG A 150 5.40 -0.19 -9.51
CA ARG A 150 5.31 0.55 -10.76
C ARG A 150 4.14 0.01 -11.59
N GLU A 151 3.24 0.87 -12.03
CA GLU A 151 2.00 0.51 -12.73
C GLU A 151 2.22 -0.42 -13.94
N THR A 152 3.33 -0.28 -14.65
CA THR A 152 3.64 -1.11 -15.81
C THR A 152 4.16 -2.50 -15.47
N THR A 153 4.40 -2.81 -14.19
CA THR A 153 5.04 -4.07 -13.76
C THR A 153 4.09 -5.26 -13.83
N PHE A 154 2.84 -5.08 -13.42
CA PHE A 154 1.84 -6.15 -13.34
C PHE A 154 0.69 -5.98 -14.35
N GLY A 155 0.80 -5.06 -15.27
CA GLY A 155 -0.29 -4.65 -16.15
C GLY A 155 -1.13 -3.54 -15.51
N ARG A 156 -2.17 -3.11 -16.19
CA ARG A 156 -3.13 -2.18 -15.60
C ARG A 156 -4.04 -2.96 -14.66
N GLU A 157 -4.01 -2.60 -13.40
CA GLU A 157 -5.07 -2.97 -12.47
C GLU A 157 -6.32 -2.14 -12.73
#